data_15ed309cb4a8246c113790939a7d0011
#
_entry.id   15ed309cb4a8246c113790939a7d0011
#
_cell.length_a   1.000
_cell.length_b   1.000
_cell.length_c   1.000
_cell.angle_alpha   90.00
_cell.angle_beta   90.00
_cell.angle_gamma   90.00
#
_symmetry.space_group_name_H-M   'P 1'
#
loop_
_entity.id
_entity.type
_entity.pdbx_description
1 polymer ?
#
loop_
_entity_poly.entity_id
_entity_poly.type
_entity_poly.pdbx_seq_one_letter_code
_entity_poly.pdbx_strand_id
1 'polypeptide(L)'
;MITMSSLEAQNRFGEMIDTSQREPVVITRRGRPVSIVMSPSGSAKKMHLEFMRVISALYPLRGAEAVAEFDRLTAPVGKRAKALGLTGKKLTALLNADE
;
A
#
# COMPACT_ATOMS: atom_id res chain seq x y z
N MET A 1 -10.54 -5.71 4.78
CA MET A 1 -10.15 -4.30 4.99
C MET A 1 -10.97 -3.71 6.12
N ILE A 2 -10.31 -3.14 7.10
CA ILE A 2 -10.95 -2.49 8.25
C ILE A 2 -10.61 -1.00 8.19
N THR A 3 -11.56 -0.16 8.57
CA THR A 3 -11.38 1.29 8.62
C THR A 3 -11.36 1.74 10.08
N MET A 4 -10.37 2.53 10.43
CA MET A 4 -10.25 3.14 11.76
C MET A 4 -9.99 4.64 11.61
N SER A 5 -10.53 5.44 12.53
CA SER A 5 -10.17 6.84 12.58
C SER A 5 -8.75 7.00 13.13
N SER A 6 -8.12 8.14 12.87
CA SER A 6 -6.78 8.42 13.40
C SER A 6 -6.77 8.42 14.93
N LEU A 7 -7.85 8.87 15.56
CA LEU A 7 -7.97 8.85 17.02
C LEU A 7 -8.08 7.42 17.55
N GLU A 8 -8.89 6.57 16.92
CA GLU A 8 -8.98 5.16 17.29
C GLU A 8 -7.64 4.45 17.13
N ALA A 9 -6.95 4.70 16.02
CA ALA A 9 -5.64 4.11 15.76
C ALA A 9 -4.63 4.53 16.81
N GLN A 10 -4.66 5.79 17.24
CA GLN A 10 -3.79 6.31 18.28
C GLN A 10 -4.09 5.66 19.63
N ASN A 11 -5.36 5.56 20.01
CA ASN A 11 -5.77 5.02 21.30
C ASN A 11 -5.69 3.49 21.37
N ARG A 12 -5.73 2.81 20.22
CA ARG A 12 -5.70 1.34 20.11
C ARG A 12 -4.60 0.88 19.17
N PHE A 13 -3.41 1.45 19.34
CA PHE A 13 -2.29 1.18 18.44
C PHE A 13 -1.94 -0.31 18.38
N GLY A 14 -1.89 -0.97 19.53
CA GLY A 14 -1.59 -2.41 19.59
C GLY A 14 -2.62 -3.24 18.83
N GLU A 15 -3.90 -2.96 19.02
CA GLU A 15 -4.98 -3.63 18.29
C GLU A 15 -4.89 -3.37 16.79
N MET A 16 -4.56 -2.14 16.40
CA MET A 16 -4.40 -1.78 15.01
C MET A 16 -3.29 -2.60 14.35
N ILE A 17 -2.14 -2.71 15.00
CA ILE A 17 -1.03 -3.50 14.50
C ILE A 17 -1.41 -4.98 14.41
N ASP A 18 -2.07 -5.53 15.43
CA ASP A 18 -2.54 -6.92 15.41
C ASP A 18 -3.52 -7.17 14.27
N THR A 19 -4.46 -6.26 14.06
CA THR A 19 -5.43 -6.36 12.98
C THR A 19 -4.73 -6.30 11.61
N SER A 20 -3.71 -5.45 11.47
CA SER A 20 -2.96 -5.31 10.22
C SER A 20 -2.23 -6.60 9.82
N GLN A 21 -1.98 -7.51 10.76
CA GLN A 21 -1.39 -8.80 10.46
C GLN A 21 -2.36 -9.74 9.72
N ARG A 22 -3.65 -9.48 9.82
CA ARG A 22 -4.70 -10.31 9.22
C ARG A 22 -5.31 -9.66 7.99
N GLU A 23 -5.47 -8.36 8.01
CA GLU A 23 -6.07 -7.61 6.91
C GLU A 23 -5.62 -6.16 6.94
N PRO A 24 -5.61 -5.47 5.79
CA PRO A 24 -5.24 -4.06 5.74
C PRO A 24 -6.14 -3.20 6.61
N VAL A 25 -5.53 -2.23 7.29
CA VAL A 25 -6.23 -1.23 8.09
C VAL A 25 -6.10 0.12 7.39
N VAL A 26 -7.23 0.72 7.05
CA VAL A 26 -7.27 2.06 6.46
C VAL A 26 -7.52 3.06 7.57
N ILE A 27 -6.60 3.99 7.74
CA ILE A 27 -6.74 5.05 8.73
C ILE A 27 -7.34 6.26 8.06
N THR A 28 -8.43 6.77 8.64
CA THR A 28 -9.14 7.93 8.12
C THR A 28 -8.99 9.13 9.04
N ARG A 29 -9.08 10.29 8.45
CA ARG A 29 -9.09 11.55 9.18
C ARG A 29 -10.13 12.45 8.52
N ARG A 30 -11.11 12.89 9.29
CA ARG A 30 -12.25 13.67 8.77
C ARG A 30 -12.97 12.96 7.61
N GLY A 31 -13.12 11.64 7.73
CA GLY A 31 -13.77 10.82 6.72
C GLY A 31 -12.96 10.54 5.47
N ARG A 32 -11.68 10.93 5.42
CA ARG A 32 -10.81 10.71 4.26
C ARG A 32 -9.70 9.73 4.59
N PRO A 33 -9.40 8.77 3.71
CA PRO A 33 -8.25 7.90 3.91
C PRO A 33 -6.95 8.70 3.91
N VAL A 34 -6.13 8.52 4.94
CA VAL A 34 -4.84 9.21 5.06
C VAL A 34 -3.68 8.24 5.17
N SER A 35 -3.94 6.98 5.51
CA SER A 35 -2.89 5.99 5.67
C SER A 35 -3.44 4.59 5.52
N ILE A 36 -2.58 3.68 5.10
CA ILE A 36 -2.90 2.25 5.01
C ILE A 36 -1.83 1.49 5.78
N VAL A 37 -2.24 0.66 6.72
CA VAL A 37 -1.34 -0.18 7.50
C VAL A 37 -1.54 -1.63 7.07
N MET A 38 -0.47 -2.24 6.60
CA MET A 38 -0.48 -3.63 6.10
C MET A 38 0.70 -4.39 6.65
N SER A 39 0.50 -5.69 6.87
CA SER A 39 1.59 -6.57 7.23
C SER A 39 2.52 -6.81 6.03
N PRO A 40 3.85 -6.80 6.23
CA PRO A 40 4.80 -7.15 5.17
C PRO A 40 4.95 -8.66 4.97
N SER A 41 4.01 -9.45 5.46
CA SER A 41 4.09 -10.91 5.36
C SER A 41 3.78 -11.40 3.94
N GLY A 42 4.40 -12.50 3.55
CA GLY A 42 4.24 -13.10 2.24
C GLY A 42 5.27 -12.58 1.24
N SER A 43 4.95 -12.69 -0.05
CA SER A 43 5.82 -12.22 -1.12
C SER A 43 5.53 -10.76 -1.49
N ALA A 44 6.46 -10.11 -2.16
CA ALA A 44 6.26 -8.77 -2.70
C ALA A 44 5.05 -8.73 -3.63
N LYS A 45 4.84 -9.78 -4.40
CA LYS A 45 3.68 -9.92 -5.28
C LYS A 45 2.36 -9.93 -4.49
N LYS A 46 2.33 -10.68 -3.41
CA LYS A 46 1.15 -10.76 -2.53
C LYS A 46 0.84 -9.41 -1.90
N MET A 47 1.85 -8.71 -1.41
CA MET A 47 1.70 -7.37 -0.86
C MET A 47 1.18 -6.38 -1.90
N HIS A 48 1.71 -6.45 -3.10
CA HIS A 48 1.27 -5.60 -4.21
C HIS A 48 -0.20 -5.83 -4.55
N LEU A 49 -0.61 -7.09 -4.67
CA LEU A 49 -2.01 -7.44 -4.95
C LEU A 49 -2.95 -6.96 -3.83
N GLU A 50 -2.55 -7.13 -2.59
CA GLU A 50 -3.29 -6.66 -1.43
C GLU A 50 -3.46 -5.14 -1.46
N PHE A 51 -2.37 -4.42 -1.72
CA PHE A 51 -2.38 -2.97 -1.85
C PHE A 51 -3.31 -2.51 -2.97
N MET A 52 -3.23 -3.15 -4.15
CA MET A 52 -4.09 -2.83 -5.28
C MET A 52 -5.56 -3.06 -4.96
N ARG A 53 -5.86 -4.10 -4.19
CA ARG A 53 -7.23 -4.39 -3.75
C ARG A 53 -7.77 -3.27 -2.86
N VAL A 54 -6.95 -2.78 -1.92
CA VAL A 54 -7.33 -1.68 -1.04
C VAL A 54 -7.54 -0.40 -1.84
N ILE A 55 -6.63 -0.08 -2.73
CA ILE A 55 -6.73 1.12 -3.58
C ILE A 55 -7.99 1.08 -4.44
N SER A 56 -8.29 -0.07 -5.03
CA SER A 56 -9.50 -0.25 -5.86
C SER A 56 -10.78 -0.07 -5.05
N ALA A 57 -10.77 -0.47 -3.77
CA ALA A 57 -11.92 -0.29 -2.89
C ALA A 57 -12.11 1.16 -2.48
N LEU A 58 -11.01 1.89 -2.24
CA LEU A 58 -11.06 3.29 -1.82
C LEU A 58 -11.33 4.25 -2.99
N TYR A 59 -10.84 3.91 -4.17
CA TYR A 59 -10.96 4.74 -5.37
C TYR A 59 -11.46 3.88 -6.51
N PRO A 60 -12.78 3.63 -6.61
CA PRO A 60 -13.36 2.71 -7.59
C PRO A 60 -13.36 3.29 -9.01
N LEU A 61 -12.19 3.45 -9.59
CA LEU A 61 -12.00 3.83 -10.98
C LEU A 61 -12.12 2.59 -11.87
N ARG A 62 -12.52 2.78 -13.12
CA ARG A 62 -12.72 1.67 -14.06
C ARG A 62 -12.07 1.96 -15.40
N GLY A 63 -11.53 0.91 -16.03
CA GLY A 63 -10.98 0.97 -17.37
C GLY A 63 -9.77 1.87 -17.50
N ALA A 64 -9.74 2.66 -18.58
CA ALA A 64 -8.62 3.55 -18.89
C ALA A 64 -8.37 4.60 -17.80
N GLU A 65 -9.42 5.05 -17.12
CA GLU A 65 -9.29 5.99 -16.00
C GLU A 65 -8.46 5.42 -14.88
N ALA A 66 -8.69 4.17 -14.51
CA ALA A 66 -7.95 3.50 -13.45
C ALA A 66 -6.47 3.38 -13.81
N VAL A 67 -6.17 3.00 -15.05
CA VAL A 67 -4.80 2.85 -15.54
C VAL A 67 -4.09 4.22 -15.55
N ALA A 68 -4.74 5.24 -16.07
CA ALA A 68 -4.17 6.60 -16.13
C ALA A 68 -3.90 7.15 -14.74
N GLU A 69 -4.82 6.96 -13.81
CA GLU A 69 -4.66 7.43 -12.44
C GLU A 69 -3.52 6.69 -11.73
N PHE A 70 -3.44 5.38 -11.92
CA PHE A 70 -2.37 4.57 -11.36
C PHE A 70 -1.01 5.02 -11.90
N ASP A 71 -0.89 5.19 -13.21
CA ASP A 71 0.35 5.64 -13.85
C ASP A 71 0.77 7.00 -13.33
N ARG A 72 -0.17 7.93 -13.18
CA ARG A 72 0.10 9.26 -12.65
C ARG A 72 0.62 9.22 -11.22
N LEU A 73 0.04 8.35 -10.37
CA LEU A 73 0.44 8.23 -8.97
C LEU A 73 1.80 7.54 -8.82
N THR A 74 2.10 6.58 -9.68
CA THR A 74 3.34 5.79 -9.58
C THR A 74 4.52 6.36 -10.37
N ALA A 75 4.27 7.22 -11.36
CA ALA A 75 5.33 7.80 -12.19
C ALA A 75 6.43 8.50 -11.38
N PRO A 76 6.13 9.34 -10.36
CA PRO A 76 7.18 9.95 -9.54
C PRO A 76 8.03 8.93 -8.79
N VAL A 77 7.41 7.85 -8.33
CA VAL A 77 8.11 6.76 -7.63
C VAL A 77 9.06 6.04 -8.58
N GLY A 78 8.60 5.75 -9.81
CA GLY A 78 9.42 5.12 -10.83
C GLY A 78 10.63 5.98 -11.23
N LYS A 79 10.44 7.28 -11.40
CA LYS A 79 11.52 8.22 -11.68
C LYS A 79 12.55 8.27 -10.55
N ARG A 80 12.08 8.29 -9.32
CA ARG A 80 12.94 8.32 -8.14
C ARG A 80 13.76 7.05 -8.01
N ALA A 81 13.13 5.91 -8.25
CA ALA A 81 13.78 4.61 -8.22
C ALA A 81 14.88 4.53 -9.28
N LYS A 82 14.62 5.00 -10.50
CA LYS A 82 15.59 5.05 -11.58
C LYS A 82 16.77 5.99 -11.24
N ALA A 83 16.48 7.15 -10.66
CA ALA A 83 17.50 8.11 -10.25
C ALA A 83 18.42 7.52 -9.17
N LEU A 84 17.90 6.65 -8.33
CA LEU A 84 18.68 5.95 -7.30
C LEU A 84 19.38 4.69 -7.85
N GLY A 85 19.21 4.39 -9.13
CA GLY A 85 19.79 3.20 -9.75
C GLY A 85 19.02 1.92 -9.45
N LEU A 86 17.82 2.04 -8.94
CA LEU A 86 16.97 0.88 -8.65
C LEU A 86 16.22 0.46 -9.91
N THR A 87 16.78 -0.47 -10.65
CA THR A 87 16.08 -1.10 -11.77
C THR A 87 15.23 -2.26 -11.27
N GLY A 88 14.30 -2.73 -12.10
CA GLY A 88 13.50 -3.89 -11.76
C GLY A 88 14.36 -5.11 -11.39
N LYS A 89 15.48 -5.29 -12.08
CA LYS A 89 16.44 -6.35 -11.80
C LYS A 89 17.09 -6.19 -10.42
N LYS A 90 17.54 -4.99 -10.10
CA LYS A 90 18.17 -4.70 -8.81
C LYS A 90 17.19 -4.84 -7.67
N LEU A 91 15.96 -4.37 -7.86
CA LEU A 91 14.92 -4.48 -6.86
C LEU A 91 14.57 -5.94 -6.58
N THR A 92 14.44 -6.76 -7.63
CA THR A 92 14.19 -8.20 -7.49
C THR A 92 15.34 -8.88 -6.75
N ALA A 93 16.59 -8.53 -7.08
CA ALA A 93 17.76 -9.09 -6.41
C ALA A 93 17.79 -8.74 -4.92
N LEU A 94 17.46 -7.51 -4.56
CA LEU A 94 17.39 -7.06 -3.17
C LEU A 94 16.31 -7.81 -2.39
N LEU A 95 15.14 -7.99 -3.00
CA LEU A 95 14.04 -8.72 -2.36
C LEU A 95 14.36 -10.20 -2.17
N ASN A 96 15.08 -10.80 -3.12
CA ASN A 96 15.46 -12.20 -3.04
C ASN A 96 16.63 -12.43 -2.08
N ALA A 97 17.50 -11.44 -1.90
CA ALA A 97 18.63 -11.53 -0.99
C ALA A 97 18.21 -11.62 0.48
N ASP A 98 17.01 -11.15 0.80
CA ASP A 98 16.46 -11.16 2.16
C ASP A 98 15.67 -12.44 2.50
N GLU A 99 15.59 -13.36 1.56
CA GLU A 99 14.90 -14.65 1.77
C GLU A 99 15.79 -15.72 2.38
#